data_2d0703f012744264c85fcc61b858e02f
#
_entry.id   2d0703f012744264c85fcc61b858e02f
#
_cell.length_a   1.000
_cell.length_b   1.000
_cell.length_c   1.000
_cell.angle_alpha   90.00
_cell.angle_beta   90.00
_cell.angle_gamma   90.00
#
_symmetry.space_group_name_H-M   'P 1'
#
loop_
_entity.id
_entity.type
_entity.pdbx_description
1 polymer ?
#
loop_
_entity_poly.entity_id
_entity_poly.type
_entity_poly.pdbx_seq_one_letter_code
_entity_poly.pdbx_strand_id
1 'polypeptide(L)'
;MSDYSSRTGTSGSGPVATDETSELIASNKVEGTRVYNRQGENLGTVHNFMVNKRSGQVEYAVMSFGGFLGMGESYHPLPWKSLTYDTRQGGYVVDIDKNKLQAAPSYRAGEEPTYDRAYGQRVYKHYDVPFGGI
;
A
#
# COMPACT_ATOMS: atom_id res chain seq x y z
N MET A 1 -0.19 -27.31 -7.25
CA MET A 1 -0.25 -26.79 -6.88
C MET A 1 -0.16 -26.62 -6.05
N SER A 2 -0.05 -26.61 -5.94
CA SER A 2 0.01 -26.18 -5.05
C SER A 2 0.12 -25.93 -4.18
N ASP A 3 0.33 -26.24 -4.05
CA ASP A 3 0.39 -25.91 -3.06
C ASP A 3 0.26 -25.63 -2.38
N TYR A 4 0.27 -26.10 -2.54
CA TYR A 4 0.05 -25.72 -1.85
C TYR A 4 -0.02 -25.85 -1.01
N SER A 5 -0.01 -26.29 -1.08
CA SER A 5 -0.07 -26.32 -0.23
C SER A 5 0.11 -26.34 0.50
N SER A 6 0.23 -26.75 0.54
CA SER A 6 0.32 -26.67 1.27
C SER A 6 0.60 -26.43 1.95
N ARG A 7 0.71 -26.58 2.19
CA ARG A 7 0.86 -26.14 2.86
C ARG A 7 1.18 -25.93 3.68
N THR A 8 1.35 -26.18 3.80
CA THR A 8 1.42 -25.79 4.62
C THR A 8 1.74 -25.24 5.28
N GLY A 9 1.88 -25.11 5.59
CA GLY A 9 1.97 -24.59 6.41
C GLY A 9 2.09 -23.98 7.25
N THR A 10 1.99 -23.79 7.53
CA THR A 10 1.80 -23.20 8.40
C THR A 10 1.90 -23.11 9.42
N SER A 11 2.11 -23.05 9.67
CA SER A 11 1.84 -23.04 10.61
C SER A 11 1.19 -22.78 11.49
N GLY A 12 0.83 -22.92 11.54
CA GLY A 12 0.07 -22.46 12.20
C GLY A 12 -1.04 -22.70 12.75
N SER A 13 -1.51 -21.93 12.96
CA SER A 13 -2.72 -21.94 13.67
C SER A 13 -3.82 -21.58 12.71
N GLY A 14 -4.71 -22.41 12.55
CA GLY A 14 -5.89 -22.20 11.76
C GLY A 14 -5.69 -22.51 10.28
N PRO A 15 -6.76 -22.55 9.52
CA PRO A 15 -6.71 -22.90 8.11
C PRO A 15 -6.04 -21.82 7.29
N VAL A 16 -5.39 -22.21 6.23
CA VAL A 16 -4.82 -21.29 5.26
C VAL A 16 -5.96 -20.67 4.44
N ALA A 17 -5.96 -19.35 4.31
CA ALA A 17 -6.96 -18.67 3.51
C ALA A 17 -6.84 -19.09 2.05
N THR A 18 -7.98 -19.24 1.38
CA THR A 18 -8.01 -19.68 0.00
C THR A 18 -7.55 -18.61 -0.99
N ASP A 19 -7.60 -17.34 -0.59
CA ASP A 19 -7.26 -16.19 -1.43
C ASP A 19 -5.89 -15.61 -1.11
N GLU A 20 -5.09 -16.37 -0.38
CA GLU A 20 -3.76 -15.90 0.03
C GLU A 20 -2.80 -17.07 0.14
N THR A 21 -1.56 -16.82 -0.26
CA THR A 21 -0.45 -17.76 -0.07
C THR A 21 0.73 -16.97 0.49
N SER A 22 1.92 -17.58 0.54
CA SER A 22 3.12 -16.87 0.96
C SER A 22 3.52 -15.77 -0.03
N GLU A 23 3.09 -15.87 -1.29
CA GLU A 23 3.45 -14.94 -2.34
C GLU A 23 2.28 -14.11 -2.85
N LEU A 24 1.09 -14.65 -2.82
CA LEU A 24 -0.08 -14.02 -3.43
C LEU A 24 -1.14 -13.72 -2.38
N ILE A 25 -1.81 -12.59 -2.59
CA ILE A 25 -2.89 -12.15 -1.72
C ILE A 25 -4.00 -11.55 -2.59
N ALA A 26 -5.24 -11.79 -2.21
CA ALA A 26 -6.38 -11.21 -2.91
C ALA A 26 -6.39 -9.68 -2.73
N SER A 27 -6.78 -8.97 -3.78
CA SER A 27 -6.76 -7.51 -3.77
C SER A 27 -7.59 -6.92 -2.63
N ASN A 28 -8.72 -7.51 -2.33
CA ASN A 28 -9.58 -6.99 -1.25
C ASN A 28 -8.98 -7.21 0.13
N LYS A 29 -7.97 -8.06 0.26
CA LYS A 29 -7.24 -8.23 1.52
C LYS A 29 -6.10 -7.24 1.67
N VAL A 30 -5.58 -6.71 0.58
CA VAL A 30 -4.59 -5.64 0.64
C VAL A 30 -5.23 -4.39 1.23
N GLU A 31 -6.48 -4.14 0.87
CA GLU A 31 -7.23 -3.02 1.44
C GLU A 31 -7.42 -3.24 2.94
N GLY A 32 -7.17 -2.18 3.69
CA GLY A 32 -7.23 -2.25 5.14
C GLY A 32 -5.94 -2.71 5.81
N THR A 33 -4.96 -3.17 5.04
CA THR A 33 -3.67 -3.57 5.60
C THR A 33 -2.94 -2.36 6.15
N ARG A 34 -2.33 -2.51 7.32
CA ARG A 34 -1.64 -1.41 7.97
C ARG A 34 -0.33 -1.08 7.27
N VAL A 35 0.04 0.20 7.35
CA VAL A 35 1.31 0.70 6.82
C VAL A 35 2.09 1.30 7.97
N TYR A 36 3.34 0.87 8.10
CA TYR A 36 4.25 1.29 9.17
C TYR A 36 5.47 1.97 8.59
N ASN A 37 6.12 2.81 9.39
CA ASN A 37 7.46 3.26 9.06
C ASN A 37 8.48 2.27 9.65
N ARG A 38 9.76 2.55 9.46
CA ARG A 38 10.81 1.64 9.95
C ARG A 38 10.92 1.61 11.47
N GLN A 39 10.42 2.64 12.14
CA GLN A 39 10.38 2.68 13.59
C GLN A 39 9.21 1.91 14.17
N GLY A 40 8.37 1.33 13.32
CA GLY A 40 7.21 0.57 13.77
C GLY A 40 5.99 1.41 14.05
N GLU A 41 6.03 2.69 13.74
CA GLU A 41 4.85 3.55 13.92
C GLU A 41 3.82 3.24 12.84
N ASN A 42 2.56 3.15 13.26
CA ASN A 42 1.44 2.94 12.34
C ASN A 42 1.13 4.27 11.66
N LEU A 43 1.36 4.33 10.34
CA LEU A 43 1.11 5.54 9.55
C LEU A 43 -0.33 5.61 9.04
N GLY A 44 -0.97 4.47 8.84
CA GLY A 44 -2.32 4.42 8.29
C GLY A 44 -2.62 3.05 7.73
N THR A 45 -3.59 2.99 6.86
CA THR A 45 -3.99 1.74 6.21
C THR A 45 -4.09 1.92 4.71
N VAL A 46 -3.92 0.83 3.98
CA VAL A 46 -4.13 0.85 2.52
C VAL A 46 -5.61 1.02 2.25
N HIS A 47 -5.96 2.07 1.55
CA HIS A 47 -7.34 2.32 1.14
C HIS A 47 -7.68 1.54 -0.12
N ASN A 48 -6.81 1.65 -1.13
CA ASN A 48 -6.89 0.87 -2.37
C ASN A 48 -5.55 0.98 -3.08
N PHE A 49 -5.47 0.46 -4.29
CA PHE A 49 -4.26 0.64 -5.09
C PHE A 49 -4.66 0.89 -6.55
N MET A 50 -3.77 1.59 -7.25
CA MET A 50 -3.98 1.93 -8.65
C MET A 50 -3.21 0.94 -9.50
N VAL A 51 -3.92 0.27 -10.39
CA VAL A 51 -3.38 -0.80 -11.21
C VAL A 51 -3.31 -0.34 -12.65
N ASN A 52 -2.18 -0.58 -13.30
CA ASN A 52 -2.06 -0.31 -14.72
C ASN A 52 -2.98 -1.26 -15.48
N LYS A 53 -3.93 -0.71 -16.22
CA LYS A 53 -4.96 -1.50 -16.89
C LYS A 53 -4.39 -2.49 -17.91
N ARG A 54 -3.25 -2.16 -18.51
CA ARG A 54 -2.66 -2.97 -19.58
C ARG A 54 -1.73 -4.03 -19.05
N SER A 55 -0.84 -3.64 -18.13
CA SER A 55 0.17 -4.57 -17.60
C SER A 55 -0.35 -5.40 -16.44
N GLY A 56 -1.37 -4.91 -15.74
CA GLY A 56 -1.84 -5.53 -14.50
C GLY A 56 -0.96 -5.22 -13.31
N GLN A 57 0.04 -4.36 -13.46
CA GLN A 57 0.95 -4.04 -12.36
C GLN A 57 0.38 -2.94 -11.49
N VAL A 58 0.63 -3.09 -10.18
CA VAL A 58 0.26 -2.07 -9.20
C VAL A 58 1.29 -0.94 -9.27
N GLU A 59 0.80 0.29 -9.43
CA GLU A 59 1.67 1.45 -9.53
C GLU A 59 1.71 2.25 -8.22
N TYR A 60 0.57 2.32 -7.52
CA TYR A 60 0.49 3.03 -6.24
C TYR A 60 -0.33 2.22 -5.26
N ALA A 61 0.05 2.33 -3.99
CA ALA A 61 -0.89 2.04 -2.90
C ALA A 61 -1.39 3.38 -2.38
N VAL A 62 -2.70 3.55 -2.31
CA VAL A 62 -3.29 4.77 -1.76
C VAL A 62 -3.55 4.53 -0.29
N MET A 63 -2.83 5.24 0.57
CA MET A 63 -2.94 5.05 2.01
C MET A 63 -3.84 6.12 2.61
N SER A 64 -4.74 5.71 3.50
CA SER A 64 -5.48 6.68 4.30
C SER A 64 -4.67 7.02 5.54
N PHE A 65 -4.54 8.30 5.83
CA PHE A 65 -3.69 8.83 6.88
C PHE A 65 -4.43 9.88 7.68
N GLY A 66 -4.30 9.84 9.01
CA GLY A 66 -4.97 10.76 9.89
C GLY A 66 -6.45 10.49 9.96
N GLY A 67 -7.21 11.51 10.34
CA GLY A 67 -8.65 11.39 10.36
C GLY A 67 -9.17 10.62 11.55
N PHE A 68 -9.62 11.36 12.52
CA PHE A 68 -10.26 10.77 13.68
C PHE A 68 -11.72 10.53 13.34
N LEU A 69 -12.17 9.29 13.43
CA LEU A 69 -13.54 8.89 13.09
C LEU A 69 -13.89 9.22 11.63
N GLY A 70 -12.92 9.11 10.74
CA GLY A 70 -13.13 9.37 9.33
C GLY A 70 -13.18 10.84 8.94
N MET A 71 -12.98 11.72 9.89
CA MET A 71 -13.01 13.17 9.64
C MET A 71 -11.58 13.69 9.49
N GLY A 72 -11.36 14.48 8.45
CA GLY A 72 -10.04 15.04 8.19
C GLY A 72 -9.05 14.04 7.63
N GLU A 73 -9.52 12.86 7.25
CA GLU A 73 -8.69 11.83 6.65
C GLU A 73 -8.18 12.30 5.29
N SER A 74 -6.91 12.05 5.03
CA SER A 74 -6.31 12.33 3.74
C SER A 74 -5.81 11.04 3.10
N TYR A 75 -5.75 11.05 1.79
CA TYR A 75 -5.30 9.90 1.01
C TYR A 75 -3.97 10.24 0.38
N HIS A 76 -2.98 9.39 0.60
CA HIS A 76 -1.62 9.58 0.15
C HIS A 76 -1.23 8.46 -0.79
N PRO A 77 -1.10 8.75 -2.10
CA PRO A 77 -0.57 7.75 -3.01
C PRO A 77 0.91 7.52 -2.73
N LEU A 78 1.26 6.26 -2.53
CA LEU A 78 2.65 5.84 -2.32
C LEU A 78 3.08 5.02 -3.50
N PRO A 79 4.29 5.25 -4.06
CA PRO A 79 4.79 4.34 -5.09
C PRO A 79 4.79 2.92 -4.57
N TRP A 80 4.24 2.00 -5.32
CA TRP A 80 4.19 0.60 -4.88
C TRP A 80 5.59 0.08 -4.54
N LYS A 81 6.59 0.50 -5.32
CA LYS A 81 7.96 0.04 -5.13
C LYS A 81 8.58 0.52 -3.82
N SER A 82 8.01 1.54 -3.17
CA SER A 82 8.52 2.03 -1.90
C SER A 82 8.05 1.18 -0.71
N LEU A 83 7.16 0.24 -0.93
CA LEU A 83 6.58 -0.57 0.13
C LEU A 83 7.21 -1.95 0.17
N THR A 84 7.44 -2.45 1.37
CA THR A 84 7.93 -3.81 1.60
C THR A 84 6.98 -4.48 2.59
N TYR A 85 6.49 -5.66 2.26
CA TYR A 85 5.62 -6.38 3.17
C TYR A 85 6.44 -7.01 4.29
N ASP A 86 6.00 -6.79 5.52
CA ASP A 86 6.64 -7.36 6.71
C ASP A 86 5.70 -8.38 7.33
N THR A 87 6.08 -9.64 7.22
CA THR A 87 5.25 -10.74 7.73
C THR A 87 5.10 -10.71 9.24
N ARG A 88 6.08 -10.17 9.96
CA ARG A 88 6.02 -10.08 11.42
C ARG A 88 4.96 -9.11 11.88
N GLN A 89 4.87 -7.97 11.22
CA GLN A 89 3.89 -6.95 11.56
C GLN A 89 2.56 -7.16 10.87
N GLY A 90 2.55 -7.99 9.82
CA GLY A 90 1.35 -8.22 9.03
C GLY A 90 0.93 -6.99 8.24
N GLY A 91 1.89 -6.19 7.78
CA GLY A 91 1.60 -5.00 7.02
C GLY A 91 2.78 -4.54 6.19
N TYR A 92 2.60 -3.42 5.52
CA TYR A 92 3.64 -2.85 4.67
C TYR A 92 4.49 -1.87 5.46
N VAL A 93 5.77 -1.81 5.11
CA VAL A 93 6.71 -0.87 5.70
C VAL A 93 7.19 0.07 4.61
N VAL A 94 7.21 1.36 4.91
CA VAL A 94 7.76 2.38 4.03
C VAL A 94 8.78 3.19 4.82
N ASP A 95 9.91 3.50 4.18
CA ASP A 95 11.02 4.19 4.85
C ASP A 95 10.86 5.70 4.77
N ILE A 96 9.86 6.20 5.48
CA ILE A 96 9.61 7.64 5.60
C ILE A 96 9.16 7.96 7.00
N ASP A 97 9.32 9.21 7.42
CA ASP A 97 8.74 9.65 8.68
C ASP A 97 7.41 10.37 8.42
N LYS A 98 6.73 10.70 9.51
CA LYS A 98 5.42 11.34 9.40
C LYS A 98 5.51 12.73 8.77
N ASN A 99 6.60 13.45 8.98
CA ASN A 99 6.77 14.78 8.42
C ASN A 99 6.84 14.71 6.89
N LYS A 100 7.60 13.76 6.38
CA LYS A 100 7.70 13.56 4.93
C LYS A 100 6.36 13.15 4.34
N LEU A 101 5.63 12.31 5.05
CA LEU A 101 4.30 11.89 4.62
C LEU A 101 3.34 13.08 4.58
N GLN A 102 3.34 13.92 5.61
CA GLN A 102 2.46 15.07 5.67
C GLN A 102 2.72 16.08 4.57
N ALA A 103 3.96 16.18 4.12
CA ALA A 103 4.35 17.11 3.05
C ALA A 103 4.10 16.54 1.65
N ALA A 104 3.72 15.28 1.55
CA ALA A 104 3.55 14.60 0.27
C ALA A 104 2.26 15.04 -0.43
N PRO A 105 2.19 14.84 -1.75
CA PRO A 105 0.93 15.03 -2.47
C PRO A 105 -0.15 14.15 -1.85
N SER A 106 -1.31 14.73 -1.60
CA SER A 106 -2.42 14.04 -0.97
C SER A 106 -3.74 14.68 -1.39
N TYR A 107 -4.84 14.03 -1.05
CA TYR A 107 -6.15 14.58 -1.36
C TYR A 107 -7.17 14.03 -0.36
N ARG A 108 -8.33 14.66 -0.32
CA ARG A 108 -9.45 14.21 0.50
C ARG A 108 -10.40 13.38 -0.34
N ALA A 109 -11.24 12.62 0.32
CA ALA A 109 -12.29 11.88 -0.36
C ALA A 109 -13.16 12.84 -1.19
N GLY A 110 -13.45 12.45 -2.42
CA GLY A 110 -14.22 13.29 -3.34
C GLY A 110 -13.36 14.29 -4.11
N GLU A 111 -12.08 14.39 -3.79
CA GLU A 111 -11.15 15.31 -4.44
C GLU A 111 -10.03 14.58 -5.15
N GLU A 112 -10.33 13.38 -5.64
CA GLU A 112 -9.34 12.54 -6.30
C GLU A 112 -8.69 13.25 -7.48
N PRO A 113 -7.35 13.23 -7.59
CA PRO A 113 -6.68 13.82 -8.73
C PRO A 113 -6.79 12.92 -9.94
N THR A 114 -6.44 13.48 -11.10
CA THR A 114 -6.19 12.66 -12.27
C THR A 114 -4.80 12.07 -12.10
N TYR A 115 -4.70 10.74 -12.11
CA TYR A 115 -3.42 10.05 -12.00
C TYR A 115 -2.71 10.03 -13.35
N ASP A 116 -2.36 11.21 -13.83
CA ASP A 116 -1.65 11.37 -15.09
C ASP A 116 -0.15 11.36 -14.85
N ARG A 117 0.60 11.56 -15.93
CA ARG A 117 2.05 11.50 -15.86
C ARG A 117 2.63 12.58 -14.94
N ALA A 118 2.09 13.79 -15.01
CA ALA A 118 2.60 14.88 -14.19
C ALA A 118 2.38 14.60 -12.70
N TYR A 119 1.22 14.07 -12.35
CA TYR A 119 0.93 13.70 -10.97
C TYR A 119 1.87 12.58 -10.51
N GLY A 120 2.07 11.58 -11.35
CA GLY A 120 2.97 10.48 -11.02
C GLY A 120 4.39 10.94 -10.79
N GLN A 121 4.88 11.86 -11.63
CA GLN A 121 6.21 12.43 -11.45
C GLN A 121 6.35 13.13 -10.11
N ARG A 122 5.33 13.89 -9.69
CA ARG A 122 5.35 14.58 -8.40
C ARG A 122 5.39 13.62 -7.22
N VAL A 123 4.54 12.59 -7.27
CA VAL A 123 4.48 11.61 -6.18
C VAL A 123 5.79 10.84 -6.08
N TYR A 124 6.25 10.30 -7.19
CA TYR A 124 7.47 9.48 -7.19
C TYR A 124 8.69 10.30 -6.79
N LYS A 125 8.78 11.54 -7.26
CA LYS A 125 9.89 12.41 -6.89
C LYS A 125 9.90 12.68 -5.38
N HIS A 126 8.73 12.91 -4.81
CA HIS A 126 8.65 13.17 -3.36
C HIS A 126 9.20 12.01 -2.54
N TYR A 127 8.99 10.79 -2.99
CA TYR A 127 9.44 9.61 -2.28
C TYR A 127 10.79 9.07 -2.80
N ASP A 128 11.45 9.81 -3.67
CA ASP A 128 12.75 9.44 -4.21
C ASP A 128 12.75 8.09 -4.92
N VAL A 129 11.66 7.79 -5.62
CA VAL A 129 11.51 6.57 -6.40
C VAL A 129 11.55 6.93 -7.88
N PRO A 130 12.35 6.23 -8.69
CA PRO A 130 12.36 6.49 -10.13
C PRO A 130 10.98 6.25 -10.74
N PHE A 131 10.54 7.18 -11.58
CA PHE A 131 9.24 7.09 -12.22
C PHE A 131 9.40 6.48 -13.61
N GLY A 132 8.77 5.31 -13.82
CA GLY A 132 8.87 4.60 -15.09
C GLY A 132 8.03 5.17 -16.21
N GLY A 133 7.14 6.09 -15.89
CA GLY A 133 6.28 6.71 -16.90
C GLY A 133 5.06 5.85 -17.20
N ILE A 134 3.92 6.30 -16.77
CA ILE A 134 2.66 5.61 -16.99
C ILE A 134 1.79 6.45 -17.90
#